data_055d9bc983752d1c8078951965101cb2
#
_entry.id   055d9bc983752d1c8078951965101cb2
#
_cell.length_a   1.000
_cell.length_b   1.000
_cell.length_c   1.000
_cell.angle_alpha   90.00
_cell.angle_beta   90.00
_cell.angle_gamma   90.00
#
_symmetry.space_group_name_H-M   'P 1'
#
loop_
_entity.id
_entity.type
_entity.pdbx_description
1 polymer ?
#
loop_
_entity_poly.entity_id
_entity_poly.type
_entity_poly.pdbx_seq_one_letter_code
_entity_poly.pdbx_strand_id
1 'polypeptide(L)'
;MLDLNDPLWEKLEGGYKCSLYDASIALKQLEGATTLEETSAIYQELWDELHHQGDVGLASFYAVPHMIRIAREKKLVDYNVLGLVTVIQIQRHKGNPPLPKDITSDYQQAIENLFSLARMALEKQCDLSLASAALAGIA
;
A
#
# COMPACT_ATOMS: atom_id res chain seq x y z
N MET A 1 7.35 -12.62 -0.94
CA MET A 1 7.35 -11.19 -0.54
C MET A 1 8.78 -10.76 -0.29
N LEU A 2 9.21 -9.60 -0.83
CA LEU A 2 10.58 -9.11 -0.66
C LEU A 2 10.84 -8.82 0.83
N ASP A 3 11.96 -9.33 1.38
CA ASP A 3 12.33 -9.05 2.77
C ASP A 3 12.58 -7.55 2.97
N LEU A 4 12.14 -6.98 4.10
CA LEU A 4 12.32 -5.55 4.38
C LEU A 4 13.78 -5.14 4.59
N ASN A 5 14.71 -6.09 4.76
CA ASN A 5 16.13 -5.84 4.83
C ASN A 5 16.87 -6.14 3.52
N ASP A 6 16.15 -6.47 2.45
CA ASP A 6 16.75 -6.75 1.16
C ASP A 6 17.32 -5.46 0.54
N PRO A 7 18.60 -5.45 0.12
CA PRO A 7 19.21 -4.28 -0.50
C PRO A 7 18.58 -3.86 -1.83
N LEU A 8 17.69 -4.66 -2.40
CA LEU A 8 16.96 -4.32 -3.61
C LEU A 8 16.09 -3.06 -3.40
N TRP A 9 15.58 -2.83 -2.18
CA TRP A 9 14.74 -1.66 -1.89
C TRP A 9 15.40 -0.34 -2.27
N GLU A 10 16.71 -0.21 -2.07
CA GLU A 10 17.48 1.00 -2.40
C GLU A 10 17.59 1.28 -3.91
N LYS A 11 17.19 0.32 -4.75
CA LYS A 11 17.32 0.38 -6.21
C LYS A 11 15.97 0.49 -6.93
N LEU A 12 14.87 0.57 -6.18
CA LEU A 12 13.53 0.64 -6.74
C LEU A 12 13.06 2.07 -6.96
N GLU A 13 12.42 2.33 -8.09
CA GLU A 13 11.77 3.60 -8.34
C GLU A 13 10.41 3.66 -7.65
N GLY A 14 10.10 4.82 -7.05
CA GLY A 14 8.79 5.14 -6.51
C GLY A 14 7.83 5.72 -7.54
N GLY A 15 6.93 6.59 -7.11
CA GLY A 15 5.98 7.28 -7.98
C GLY A 15 6.60 8.37 -8.85
N TYR A 16 7.75 8.91 -8.47
CA TYR A 16 8.49 9.86 -9.29
C TYR A 16 9.43 9.11 -10.24
N LYS A 17 9.20 9.26 -11.55
CA LYS A 17 10.06 8.63 -12.57
C LYS A 17 11.52 9.03 -12.40
N CYS A 18 12.41 8.06 -12.55
CA CYS A 18 13.86 8.22 -12.38
C CYS A 18 14.30 8.64 -10.97
N SER A 19 13.44 8.46 -9.97
CA SER A 19 13.75 8.72 -8.56
C SER A 19 13.62 7.43 -7.75
N LEU A 20 14.71 7.05 -7.08
CA LEU A 20 14.71 5.87 -6.21
C LEU A 20 14.04 6.20 -4.87
N TYR A 21 13.29 5.24 -4.36
CA TYR A 21 12.64 5.34 -3.07
C TYR A 21 12.69 4.01 -2.31
N ASP A 22 13.38 4.00 -1.18
CA ASP A 22 13.43 2.84 -0.29
C ASP A 22 12.21 2.81 0.63
N ALA A 23 11.15 2.16 0.18
CA ALA A 23 9.93 2.03 0.96
C ALA A 23 10.09 1.16 2.21
N SER A 24 11.16 0.34 2.32
CA SER A 24 11.35 -0.55 3.47
C SER A 24 11.46 0.22 4.80
N ILE A 25 11.98 1.43 4.76
CA ILE A 25 12.13 2.29 5.94
C ILE A 25 10.76 2.65 6.51
N ALA A 26 9.87 3.18 5.68
CA ALA A 26 8.51 3.53 6.09
C ALA A 26 7.69 2.27 6.48
N LEU A 27 7.88 1.16 5.76
CA LEU A 27 7.20 -0.11 6.10
C LEU A 27 7.64 -0.66 7.45
N LYS A 28 8.92 -0.56 7.82
CA LYS A 28 9.41 -0.93 9.17
C LYS A 28 8.81 -0.02 10.24
N GLN A 29 8.66 1.27 9.96
CA GLN A 29 7.96 2.18 10.87
C GLN A 29 6.49 1.79 11.04
N LEU A 30 5.79 1.39 9.97
CA LEU A 30 4.43 0.85 10.07
C LEU A 30 4.36 -0.39 10.93
N GLU A 31 5.35 -1.29 10.85
CA GLU A 31 5.42 -2.47 11.73
C GLU A 31 5.53 -2.09 13.20
N GLY A 32 6.18 -0.98 13.51
CA GLY A 32 6.30 -0.46 14.88
C GLY A 32 5.10 0.35 15.37
N ALA A 33 4.24 0.82 14.48
CA ALA A 33 3.10 1.66 14.85
C ALA A 33 2.03 0.88 15.63
N THR A 34 1.36 1.56 16.56
CA THR A 34 0.32 0.95 17.41
C THR A 34 -1.03 1.64 17.30
N THR A 35 -1.10 2.81 16.68
CA THR A 35 -2.31 3.60 16.52
C THR A 35 -2.52 4.06 15.08
N LEU A 36 -3.77 4.39 14.72
CA LEU A 36 -4.09 4.97 13.40
C LEU A 36 -3.45 6.36 13.21
N GLU A 37 -3.25 7.12 14.27
CA GLU A 37 -2.55 8.40 14.21
C GLU A 37 -1.10 8.22 13.79
N GLU A 38 -0.39 7.25 14.39
CA GLU A 38 0.98 6.93 14.03
C GLU A 38 1.08 6.42 12.59
N THR A 39 0.20 5.52 12.16
CA THR A 39 0.17 5.03 10.79
C THR A 39 -0.16 6.12 9.79
N SER A 40 -1.05 7.04 10.13
CA SER A 40 -1.44 8.15 9.27
C SER A 40 -0.26 9.05 8.91
N ALA A 41 0.61 9.36 9.87
CA ALA A 41 1.82 10.16 9.65
C ALA A 41 2.78 9.45 8.67
N ILE A 42 2.95 8.13 8.80
CA ILE A 42 3.79 7.34 7.91
C ILE A 42 3.17 7.24 6.51
N TYR A 43 1.86 7.07 6.42
CA TYR A 43 1.15 7.00 5.14
C TYR A 43 1.21 8.31 4.34
N GLN A 44 1.40 9.46 4.97
CA GLN A 44 1.62 10.70 4.21
C GLN A 44 2.86 10.59 3.32
N GLU A 45 3.96 10.07 3.86
CA GLU A 45 5.17 9.80 3.07
C GLU A 45 4.90 8.76 1.97
N LEU A 46 4.26 7.64 2.31
CA LEU A 46 3.97 6.59 1.33
C LEU A 46 3.05 7.07 0.20
N TRP A 47 2.06 7.93 0.49
CA TRP A 47 1.22 8.54 -0.53
C TRP A 47 2.04 9.40 -1.49
N ASP A 48 2.94 10.23 -0.97
CA ASP A 48 3.76 11.12 -1.77
C ASP A 48 4.79 10.36 -2.62
N GLU A 49 5.40 9.30 -2.06
CA GLU A 49 6.54 8.63 -2.68
C GLU A 49 6.15 7.43 -3.56
N LEU A 50 5.05 6.75 -3.27
CA LEU A 50 4.63 5.56 -4.04
C LEU A 50 3.67 5.86 -5.19
N HIS A 51 3.12 7.07 -5.26
CA HIS A 51 2.22 7.50 -6.31
C HIS A 51 2.39 8.98 -6.60
N HIS A 52 2.57 9.34 -7.88
CA HIS A 52 2.67 10.73 -8.30
C HIS A 52 1.99 10.93 -9.66
N GLN A 53 0.89 11.70 -9.68
CA GLN A 53 0.17 12.09 -10.91
C GLN A 53 -0.14 10.91 -11.86
N GLY A 54 -0.53 9.77 -11.31
CA GLY A 54 -0.83 8.56 -12.09
C GLY A 54 0.37 7.65 -12.32
N ASP A 55 1.59 8.05 -11.94
CA ASP A 55 2.76 7.21 -12.02
C ASP A 55 2.94 6.39 -10.74
N VAL A 56 3.26 5.13 -10.90
CA VAL A 56 3.68 4.21 -9.85
C VAL A 56 4.92 3.45 -10.32
N GLY A 57 5.81 3.13 -9.40
CA GLY A 57 7.06 2.42 -9.73
C GLY A 57 7.11 1.02 -9.11
N LEU A 58 8.26 0.36 -9.26
CA LEU A 58 8.46 -0.97 -8.71
C LEU A 58 8.38 -0.96 -7.17
N ALA A 59 8.89 0.08 -6.50
CA ALA A 59 8.76 0.24 -5.06
C ALA A 59 7.29 0.19 -4.62
N SER A 60 6.39 0.79 -5.40
CA SER A 60 4.95 0.76 -5.13
C SER A 60 4.41 -0.67 -5.13
N PHE A 61 4.81 -1.47 -6.11
CA PHE A 61 4.34 -2.86 -6.23
C PHE A 61 4.88 -3.76 -5.12
N TYR A 62 6.17 -3.63 -4.80
CA TYR A 62 6.79 -4.39 -3.70
C TYR A 62 6.25 -3.99 -2.33
N ALA A 63 5.79 -2.74 -2.15
CA ALA A 63 5.23 -2.25 -0.90
C ALA A 63 3.80 -2.78 -0.61
N VAL A 64 2.99 -3.01 -1.65
CA VAL A 64 1.57 -3.41 -1.50
C VAL A 64 1.38 -4.64 -0.61
N PRO A 65 2.08 -5.77 -0.81
CA PRO A 65 1.92 -6.94 0.07
C PRO A 65 2.22 -6.63 1.53
N HIS A 66 3.22 -5.80 1.80
CA HIS A 66 3.57 -5.40 3.17
C HIS A 66 2.52 -4.50 3.81
N MET A 67 2.04 -3.48 3.09
CA MET A 67 1.00 -2.58 3.61
C MET A 67 -0.25 -3.37 4.03
N ILE A 68 -0.69 -4.31 3.20
CA ILE A 68 -1.85 -5.16 3.48
C ILE A 68 -1.57 -6.12 4.65
N ARG A 69 -0.40 -6.76 4.67
CA ARG A 69 0.00 -7.66 5.76
C ARG A 69 0.00 -6.92 7.10
N ILE A 70 0.68 -5.77 7.16
CA ILE A 70 0.80 -4.98 8.40
C ILE A 70 -0.58 -4.51 8.88
N ALA A 71 -1.41 -3.99 7.98
CA ALA A 71 -2.76 -3.54 8.34
C ALA A 71 -3.62 -4.69 8.90
N ARG A 72 -3.50 -5.89 8.34
CA ARG A 72 -4.20 -7.09 8.83
C ARG A 72 -3.72 -7.50 10.21
N GLU A 73 -2.41 -7.68 10.35
CA GLU A 73 -1.80 -8.17 11.60
C GLU A 73 -2.06 -7.23 12.77
N LYS A 74 -1.98 -5.93 12.53
CA LYS A 74 -2.19 -4.91 13.56
C LYS A 74 -3.64 -4.49 13.73
N LYS A 75 -4.53 -4.86 12.82
CA LYS A 75 -5.92 -4.40 12.79
C LYS A 75 -6.04 -2.87 12.72
N LEU A 76 -5.08 -2.22 12.08
CA LEU A 76 -5.04 -0.79 11.86
C LEU A 76 -5.39 -0.50 10.39
N VAL A 77 -6.68 -0.39 10.12
CA VAL A 77 -7.24 -0.22 8.78
C VAL A 77 -8.01 1.08 8.69
N ASP A 78 -7.57 1.95 7.78
CA ASP A 78 -8.26 3.19 7.46
C ASP A 78 -8.18 3.48 5.95
N TYR A 79 -8.65 4.67 5.55
CA TYR A 79 -8.63 5.07 4.15
C TYR A 79 -7.21 5.12 3.56
N ASN A 80 -6.17 5.32 4.37
CA ASN A 80 -4.81 5.42 3.86
C ASN A 80 -4.36 4.12 3.18
N VAL A 81 -4.44 2.99 3.89
CA VAL A 81 -4.06 1.70 3.31
C VAL A 81 -5.02 1.30 2.19
N LEU A 82 -6.33 1.46 2.39
CA LEU A 82 -7.34 1.09 1.40
C LEU A 82 -7.20 1.94 0.13
N GLY A 83 -7.09 3.25 0.30
CA GLY A 83 -6.99 4.20 -0.80
C GLY A 83 -5.68 4.06 -1.58
N LEU A 84 -4.53 4.04 -0.90
CA LEU A 84 -3.23 3.96 -1.55
C LEU A 84 -3.06 2.67 -2.36
N VAL A 85 -3.40 1.53 -1.77
CA VAL A 85 -3.33 0.23 -2.48
C VAL A 85 -4.29 0.20 -3.68
N THR A 86 -5.49 0.76 -3.53
CA THR A 86 -6.45 0.87 -4.64
C THR A 86 -5.90 1.73 -5.78
N VAL A 87 -5.32 2.89 -5.48
CA VAL A 87 -4.71 3.78 -6.47
C VAL A 87 -3.57 3.08 -7.20
N ILE A 88 -2.66 2.41 -6.48
CA ILE A 88 -1.57 1.65 -7.09
C ILE A 88 -2.11 0.56 -8.02
N GLN A 89 -3.12 -0.18 -7.59
CA GLN A 89 -3.76 -1.24 -8.40
C GLN A 89 -4.38 -0.68 -9.68
N ILE A 90 -5.05 0.46 -9.62
CA ILE A 90 -5.67 1.09 -10.79
C ILE A 90 -4.58 1.60 -11.74
N GLN A 91 -3.59 2.31 -11.22
CA GLN A 91 -2.57 2.97 -12.05
C GLN A 91 -1.61 1.97 -12.70
N ARG A 92 -1.36 0.80 -12.11
CA ARG A 92 -0.46 -0.20 -12.71
C ARG A 92 -0.89 -0.64 -14.12
N HIS A 93 -2.16 -0.45 -14.47
CA HIS A 93 -2.70 -0.79 -15.80
C HIS A 93 -2.60 0.37 -16.81
N LYS A 94 -2.03 1.52 -16.43
CA LYS A 94 -2.02 2.75 -17.23
C LYS A 94 -0.62 3.19 -17.66
N GLY A 95 0.09 2.33 -18.39
CA GLY A 95 1.41 2.68 -18.94
C GLY A 95 2.54 2.72 -17.91
N ASN A 96 2.35 2.13 -16.74
CA ASN A 96 3.36 1.97 -15.70
C ASN A 96 4.16 0.66 -15.89
N PRO A 97 5.28 0.46 -15.19
CA PRO A 97 6.04 -0.78 -15.28
C PRO A 97 5.17 -2.03 -15.06
N PRO A 98 5.49 -3.15 -15.70
CA PRO A 98 4.77 -4.39 -15.43
C PRO A 98 5.05 -4.89 -14.00
N LEU A 99 4.08 -5.60 -13.45
CA LEU A 99 4.24 -6.24 -12.15
C LEU A 99 5.36 -7.28 -12.21
N PRO A 100 6.38 -7.22 -11.32
CA PRO A 100 7.46 -8.21 -11.29
C PRO A 100 6.94 -9.63 -11.05
N LYS A 101 7.51 -10.59 -11.75
CA LYS A 101 7.05 -11.99 -11.69
C LYS A 101 7.25 -12.61 -10.31
N ASP A 102 8.32 -12.24 -9.62
CA ASP A 102 8.68 -12.78 -8.30
C ASP A 102 7.70 -12.39 -7.18
N ILE A 103 6.91 -11.33 -7.37
CA ILE A 103 5.90 -10.90 -6.39
C ILE A 103 4.46 -11.06 -6.87
N THR A 104 4.25 -11.60 -8.06
CA THR A 104 2.89 -11.67 -8.65
C THR A 104 1.90 -12.38 -7.72
N SER A 105 2.27 -13.52 -7.15
CA SER A 105 1.42 -14.28 -6.22
C SER A 105 1.12 -13.51 -4.94
N ASP A 106 2.15 -12.93 -4.31
CA ASP A 106 1.98 -12.13 -3.08
C ASP A 106 1.14 -10.86 -3.34
N TYR A 107 1.35 -10.23 -4.48
CA TYR A 107 0.59 -9.05 -4.87
C TYR A 107 -0.90 -9.39 -5.09
N GLN A 108 -1.19 -10.46 -5.82
CA GLN A 108 -2.57 -10.91 -6.04
C GLN A 108 -3.25 -11.26 -4.73
N GLN A 109 -2.56 -11.97 -3.84
CA GLN A 109 -3.07 -12.29 -2.51
C GLN A 109 -3.35 -11.02 -1.69
N ALA A 110 -2.49 -10.02 -1.81
CA ALA A 110 -2.70 -8.73 -1.14
C ALA A 110 -3.96 -8.03 -1.67
N ILE A 111 -4.22 -8.03 -2.97
CA ILE A 111 -5.42 -7.45 -3.56
C ILE A 111 -6.68 -8.20 -3.11
N GLU A 112 -6.65 -9.52 -3.01
CA GLU A 112 -7.76 -10.29 -2.45
C GLU A 112 -8.02 -9.93 -0.97
N ASN A 113 -6.96 -9.78 -0.19
CA ASN A 113 -7.03 -9.35 1.21
C ASN A 113 -7.51 -7.90 1.35
N LEU A 114 -7.27 -7.04 0.37
CA LEU A 114 -7.80 -5.67 0.35
C LEU A 114 -9.32 -5.65 0.48
N PHE A 115 -10.01 -6.52 -0.25
CA PHE A 115 -11.48 -6.61 -0.16
C PHE A 115 -11.94 -7.06 1.22
N SER A 116 -11.25 -8.02 1.83
CA SER A 116 -11.56 -8.47 3.19
C SER A 116 -11.34 -7.36 4.22
N LEU A 117 -10.27 -6.58 4.08
CA LEU A 117 -9.99 -5.43 4.95
C LEU A 117 -11.03 -4.32 4.79
N ALA A 118 -11.45 -4.03 3.55
CA ALA A 118 -12.49 -3.05 3.28
C ALA A 118 -13.81 -3.44 3.96
N ARG A 119 -14.17 -4.73 3.89
CA ARG A 119 -15.37 -5.25 4.57
C ARG A 119 -15.24 -5.13 6.09
N MET A 120 -14.10 -5.48 6.67
CA MET A 120 -13.85 -5.32 8.11
C MET A 120 -13.99 -3.86 8.55
N ALA A 121 -13.48 -2.92 7.76
CA ALA A 121 -13.60 -1.49 8.05
C ALA A 121 -15.06 -1.02 8.05
N LEU A 122 -15.87 -1.51 7.11
CA LEU A 122 -17.31 -1.21 7.05
C LEU A 122 -18.07 -1.79 8.25
N GLU A 123 -17.71 -2.97 8.71
CA GLU A 123 -18.34 -3.63 9.86
C GLU A 123 -17.99 -2.95 11.18
N LYS A 124 -16.78 -2.43 11.34
CA LYS A 124 -16.29 -1.88 12.61
C LYS A 124 -16.64 -0.42 12.85
N GLN A 125 -16.77 0.38 11.80
CA GLN A 125 -16.93 1.82 11.92
C GLN A 125 -18.01 2.33 10.97
N CYS A 126 -19.07 2.89 11.55
CA CYS A 126 -20.11 3.59 10.80
C CYS A 126 -19.73 5.04 10.47
N ASP A 127 -18.42 5.36 10.36
CA ASP A 127 -17.94 6.65 9.89
C ASP A 127 -18.14 6.76 8.39
N LEU A 128 -18.79 7.81 7.93
CA LEU A 128 -19.12 8.02 6.53
C LEU A 128 -17.87 8.14 5.64
N SER A 129 -16.80 8.77 6.13
CA SER A 129 -15.56 8.93 5.38
C SER A 129 -14.84 7.60 5.19
N LEU A 130 -14.80 6.77 6.22
CA LEU A 130 -14.23 5.43 6.15
C LEU A 130 -15.08 4.51 5.25
N ALA A 131 -16.40 4.60 5.34
CA ALA A 131 -17.30 3.84 4.48
C ALA A 131 -17.08 4.19 3.00
N SER A 132 -16.89 5.45 2.67
CA SER A 132 -16.59 5.90 1.29
C SER A 132 -15.25 5.34 0.79
N ALA A 133 -14.21 5.36 1.61
CA ALA A 133 -12.90 4.80 1.25
C ALA A 133 -12.96 3.27 1.08
N ALA A 134 -13.69 2.58 1.96
CA ALA A 134 -13.87 1.14 1.89
C ALA A 134 -14.64 0.72 0.63
N LEU A 135 -15.69 1.46 0.25
CA LEU A 135 -16.43 1.21 -0.99
C LEU A 135 -15.57 1.43 -2.23
N ALA A 136 -14.72 2.47 -2.25
CA ALA A 136 -13.75 2.68 -3.32
C ALA A 136 -12.74 1.53 -3.43
N GLY A 137 -12.33 0.93 -2.32
CA GLY A 137 -11.46 -0.24 -2.29
C GLY A 137 -12.11 -1.53 -2.79
N ILE A 138 -13.43 -1.64 -2.71
CA ILE A 138 -14.22 -2.80 -3.20
C ILE A 138 -14.55 -2.65 -4.69
N ALA A 139 -14.73 -1.44 -5.16
CA ALA A 139 -15.04 -1.16 -6.55
C ALA A 139 -13.84 -1.41 -7.47
#